data_49c4079fecdeebde1730927327b3ed72
#
_entry.id   49c4079fecdeebde1730927327b3ed72
#
_cell.length_a   1.000
_cell.length_b   1.000
_cell.length_c   1.000
_cell.angle_alpha   90.00
_cell.angle_beta   90.00
_cell.angle_gamma   90.00
#
_symmetry.space_group_name_H-M   'P 1'
#
loop_
_entity.id
_entity.type
_entity.pdbx_description
1 polymer ?
#
loop_
_entity_poly.entity_id
_entity_poly.type
_entity_poly.pdbx_seq_one_letter_code
_entity_poly.pdbx_strand_id
1 'polypeptide(L)'
;MFPSEHFIVAFLPVLAYVVVRDGRLPTPQFVAVVFVGSQFPDLIDKPLAHQFGVIPSGRVFMHSLPIAIPFLLAVGLYGWKTRRIRLGSAFVFASLSHLFADNYRALLRPAPQIPPDLLWPFAPPIPRPITPYWAGPDGINVQLWTLFSAVVLSIVLYLVVVDVRTQFGARRD
;
A
#
# COMPACT_ATOMS: atom_id res chain seq x y z
N MET A 1 7.11 7.88 1.61
CA MET A 1 7.65 7.14 0.43
C MET A 1 6.79 7.46 -0.78
N PHE A 2 7.28 7.21 -2.03
CA PHE A 2 6.48 7.34 -3.24
C PHE A 2 5.51 6.15 -3.40
N PRO A 3 4.41 6.31 -4.15
CA PRO A 3 3.46 5.22 -4.38
C PRO A 3 4.10 3.93 -4.95
N SER A 4 5.06 4.07 -5.87
CA SER A 4 5.81 2.93 -6.44
C SER A 4 6.61 2.18 -5.37
N GLU A 5 7.19 2.88 -4.40
CA GLU A 5 7.98 2.30 -3.32
C GLU A 5 7.11 1.47 -2.37
N HIS A 6 5.92 1.97 -2.01
CA HIS A 6 4.96 1.21 -1.21
C HIS A 6 4.50 -0.05 -1.91
N PHE A 7 4.26 0.04 -3.23
CA PHE A 7 3.89 -1.13 -4.02
C PHE A 7 5.00 -2.19 -4.00
N ILE A 8 6.26 -1.82 -4.24
CA ILE A 8 7.37 -2.77 -4.29
C ILE A 8 7.62 -3.43 -2.94
N VAL A 9 7.55 -2.68 -1.84
CA VAL A 9 7.69 -3.24 -0.48
C VAL A 9 6.62 -4.30 -0.19
N ALA A 10 5.38 -4.09 -0.66
CA ALA A 10 4.32 -5.07 -0.52
C ALA A 10 4.41 -6.21 -1.53
N PHE A 11 4.76 -5.90 -2.78
CA PHE A 11 4.69 -6.83 -3.90
C PHE A 11 5.80 -7.89 -3.87
N LEU A 12 7.04 -7.51 -3.57
CA LEU A 12 8.16 -8.47 -3.60
C LEU A 12 7.99 -9.67 -2.66
N PRO A 13 7.60 -9.50 -1.37
CA PRO A 13 7.33 -10.63 -0.50
C PRO A 13 6.15 -11.49 -0.98
N VAL A 14 5.11 -10.86 -1.51
CA VAL A 14 3.94 -11.54 -2.06
C VAL A 14 4.31 -12.34 -3.31
N LEU A 15 5.10 -11.75 -4.22
CA LEU A 15 5.62 -12.43 -5.40
C LEU A 15 6.44 -13.67 -5.00
N ALA A 16 7.39 -13.51 -4.08
CA ALA A 16 8.21 -14.61 -3.58
C ALA A 16 7.33 -15.72 -2.99
N TYR A 17 6.35 -15.37 -2.15
CA TYR A 17 5.42 -16.34 -1.58
C TYR A 17 4.63 -17.11 -2.64
N VAL A 18 4.08 -16.43 -3.64
CA VAL A 18 3.27 -17.07 -4.69
C VAL A 18 4.13 -17.95 -5.58
N VAL A 19 5.33 -17.51 -5.97
CA VAL A 19 6.26 -18.30 -6.79
C VAL A 19 6.71 -19.56 -6.05
N VAL A 20 7.11 -19.44 -4.78
CA VAL A 20 7.56 -20.60 -3.97
C VAL A 20 6.41 -21.58 -3.73
N ARG A 21 5.22 -21.09 -3.42
CA ARG A 21 4.08 -21.94 -3.09
C ARG A 21 3.41 -22.57 -4.30
N ASP A 22 3.17 -21.78 -5.35
CA ASP A 22 2.30 -22.17 -6.47
C ASP A 22 3.10 -22.52 -7.74
N GLY A 23 4.44 -22.28 -7.76
CA GLY A 23 5.31 -22.52 -8.91
C GLY A 23 4.99 -21.65 -10.14
N ARG A 24 4.26 -20.55 -9.95
CA ARG A 24 3.81 -19.67 -11.05
C ARG A 24 3.76 -18.21 -10.60
N LEU A 25 3.70 -17.29 -11.57
CA LEU A 25 3.54 -15.87 -11.30
C LEU A 25 2.12 -15.55 -10.76
N PRO A 26 1.97 -14.48 -9.95
CA PRO A 26 0.67 -14.01 -9.49
C PRO A 26 -0.22 -13.60 -10.68
N THR A 27 -1.52 -13.85 -10.56
CA THR A 27 -2.49 -13.41 -11.57
C THR A 27 -2.62 -11.89 -11.60
N PRO A 28 -3.04 -11.26 -12.73
CA PRO A 28 -3.26 -9.82 -12.82
C PRO A 28 -4.21 -9.28 -11.74
N GLN A 29 -5.29 -10.03 -11.44
CA GLN A 29 -6.21 -9.68 -10.36
C GLN A 29 -5.51 -9.64 -9.00
N PHE A 30 -4.63 -10.58 -8.73
CA PHE A 30 -3.89 -10.63 -7.48
C PHE A 30 -2.91 -9.45 -7.36
N VAL A 31 -2.20 -9.13 -8.45
CA VAL A 31 -1.30 -7.97 -8.53
C VAL A 31 -2.08 -6.67 -8.30
N ALA A 32 -3.24 -6.51 -8.94
CA ALA A 32 -4.10 -5.35 -8.76
C ALA A 32 -4.55 -5.17 -7.31
N VAL A 33 -4.92 -6.26 -6.63
CA VAL A 33 -5.30 -6.22 -5.21
C VAL A 33 -4.13 -5.79 -4.32
N VAL A 34 -2.92 -6.29 -4.58
CA VAL A 34 -1.71 -5.87 -3.85
C VAL A 34 -1.41 -4.40 -4.10
N PHE A 35 -1.54 -3.93 -5.35
CA PHE A 35 -1.34 -2.53 -5.69
C PHE A 35 -2.33 -1.63 -4.94
N VAL A 36 -3.64 -1.93 -5.03
CA VAL A 36 -4.66 -1.15 -4.33
C VAL A 36 -4.45 -1.18 -2.83
N GLY A 37 -4.18 -2.34 -2.24
CA GLY A 37 -3.91 -2.47 -0.81
C GLY A 37 -2.70 -1.66 -0.34
N SER A 38 -1.62 -1.64 -1.14
CA SER A 38 -0.41 -0.87 -0.82
C SER A 38 -0.58 0.64 -0.93
N GLN A 39 -1.60 1.13 -1.64
CA GLN A 39 -1.93 2.55 -1.76
C GLN A 39 -3.11 2.96 -0.86
N PHE A 40 -3.85 1.99 -0.32
CA PHE A 40 -5.15 2.22 0.29
C PHE A 40 -5.13 3.25 1.44
N PRO A 41 -4.19 3.21 2.41
CA PRO A 41 -4.14 4.22 3.45
C PRO A 41 -3.99 5.64 2.90
N ASP A 42 -3.11 5.82 1.93
CA ASP A 42 -2.86 7.10 1.26
C ASP A 42 -4.05 7.59 0.44
N LEU A 43 -4.75 6.68 -0.25
CA LEU A 43 -5.94 7.00 -1.06
C LEU A 43 -7.10 7.52 -0.21
N ILE A 44 -7.16 7.15 1.06
CA ILE A 44 -8.18 7.62 1.99
C ILE A 44 -7.71 8.88 2.73
N ASP A 45 -6.54 8.83 3.37
CA ASP A 45 -6.13 9.88 4.30
C ASP A 45 -5.72 11.18 3.59
N LYS A 46 -5.04 11.09 2.44
CA LYS A 46 -4.58 12.30 1.74
C LYS A 46 -5.74 13.17 1.21
N PRO A 47 -6.77 12.62 0.54
CA PRO A 47 -7.94 13.43 0.18
C PRO A 47 -8.67 13.98 1.40
N LEU A 48 -8.88 13.18 2.44
CA LEU A 48 -9.56 13.63 3.66
C LEU A 48 -8.83 14.79 4.34
N ALA A 49 -7.51 14.78 4.35
CA ALA A 49 -6.71 15.86 4.94
C ALA A 49 -6.58 17.08 4.02
N HIS A 50 -6.14 16.84 2.75
CA HIS A 50 -5.68 17.93 1.88
C HIS A 50 -6.79 18.55 1.02
N GLN A 51 -7.85 17.80 0.68
CA GLN A 51 -8.95 18.28 -0.14
C GLN A 51 -10.16 18.65 0.72
N PHE A 52 -10.51 17.83 1.68
CA PHE A 52 -11.71 18.02 2.49
C PHE A 52 -11.44 18.65 3.86
N GLY A 53 -10.21 18.63 4.36
CA GLY A 53 -9.84 19.21 5.67
C GLY A 53 -10.53 18.56 6.88
N VAL A 54 -11.02 17.31 6.74
CA VAL A 54 -11.81 16.64 7.80
C VAL A 54 -10.95 15.89 8.80
N ILE A 55 -9.68 15.65 8.48
CA ILE A 55 -8.70 15.05 9.39
C ILE A 55 -7.43 15.91 9.47
N PRO A 56 -6.71 15.92 10.61
CA PRO A 56 -5.62 16.86 10.86
C PRO A 56 -4.36 16.60 10.03
N SER A 57 -4.22 15.42 9.43
CA SER A 57 -3.03 15.04 8.66
C SER A 57 -3.36 13.90 7.71
N GLY A 58 -2.67 13.84 6.56
CA GLY A 58 -2.78 12.73 5.59
C GLY A 58 -2.17 11.40 6.06
N ARG A 59 -1.99 11.20 7.37
CA ARG A 59 -1.40 10.00 7.97
C ARG A 59 -2.02 9.62 9.31
N VAL A 60 -3.31 9.85 9.53
CA VAL A 60 -3.93 9.65 10.85
C VAL A 60 -5.14 8.72 10.85
N PHE A 61 -5.90 8.62 9.77
CA PHE A 61 -7.13 7.82 9.76
C PHE A 61 -6.82 6.35 9.41
N MET A 62 -6.64 6.02 8.14
CA MET A 62 -6.25 4.65 7.73
C MET A 62 -4.79 4.30 8.04
N HIS A 63 -3.98 5.29 8.43
CA HIS A 63 -2.64 5.04 8.98
C HIS A 63 -2.65 4.73 10.47
N SER A 64 -3.74 4.93 11.20
CA SER A 64 -3.83 4.60 12.62
C SER A 64 -4.26 3.14 12.83
N LEU A 65 -3.58 2.43 13.72
CA LEU A 65 -3.88 1.03 14.03
C LEU A 65 -5.30 0.84 14.63
N PRO A 66 -5.79 1.73 15.54
CA PRO A 66 -7.14 1.62 16.08
C PRO A 66 -8.25 1.61 15.01
N ILE A 67 -8.04 2.26 13.87
CA ILE A 67 -9.02 2.30 12.77
C ILE A 67 -8.67 1.28 11.70
N ALA A 68 -7.41 1.19 11.30
CA ALA A 68 -6.97 0.30 10.24
C ALA A 68 -7.19 -1.18 10.60
N ILE A 69 -6.88 -1.62 11.83
CA ILE A 69 -6.99 -3.02 12.22
C ILE A 69 -8.45 -3.53 12.14
N PRO A 70 -9.48 -2.88 12.72
CA PRO A 70 -10.86 -3.33 12.57
C PRO A 70 -11.31 -3.39 11.10
N PHE A 71 -10.92 -2.40 10.30
CA PHE A 71 -11.22 -2.40 8.87
C PHE A 71 -10.56 -3.58 8.14
N LEU A 72 -9.26 -3.81 8.36
CA LEU A 72 -8.52 -4.89 7.73
C LEU A 72 -9.01 -6.27 8.18
N LEU A 73 -9.42 -6.41 9.44
CA LEU A 73 -10.09 -7.63 9.93
C LEU A 73 -11.42 -7.86 9.20
N ALA A 74 -12.21 -6.82 8.99
CA ALA A 74 -13.46 -6.92 8.23
C ALA A 74 -13.20 -7.37 6.77
N VAL A 75 -12.17 -6.82 6.11
CA VAL A 75 -11.74 -7.25 4.77
C VAL A 75 -11.30 -8.71 4.76
N GLY A 76 -10.50 -9.14 5.74
CA GLY A 76 -10.07 -10.53 5.88
C GLY A 76 -11.25 -11.48 6.08
N LEU A 77 -12.18 -11.13 6.97
CA LEU A 77 -13.41 -11.90 7.24
C LEU A 77 -14.31 -11.96 5.99
N TYR A 78 -14.45 -10.86 5.27
CA TYR A 78 -15.18 -10.85 4.00
C TYR A 78 -14.54 -11.78 2.97
N GLY A 79 -13.21 -11.72 2.82
CA GLY A 79 -12.47 -12.63 1.96
C GLY A 79 -12.67 -14.11 2.35
N TRP A 80 -12.70 -14.40 3.64
CA TRP A 80 -12.99 -15.75 4.15
C TRP A 80 -14.42 -16.19 3.83
N LYS A 81 -15.42 -15.37 4.15
CA LYS A 81 -16.85 -15.68 3.90
C LYS A 81 -17.14 -15.86 2.40
N THR A 82 -16.49 -15.09 1.53
CA THR A 82 -16.69 -15.18 0.07
C THR A 82 -15.79 -16.21 -0.61
N ARG A 83 -15.05 -17.02 0.15
CA ARG A 83 -14.04 -17.98 -0.33
C ARG A 83 -12.93 -17.35 -1.19
N ARG A 84 -12.67 -16.06 -0.98
CA ARG A 84 -11.59 -15.29 -1.62
C ARG A 84 -10.50 -14.91 -0.63
N ILE A 85 -10.21 -15.77 0.33
CA ILE A 85 -9.28 -15.50 1.43
C ILE A 85 -7.89 -15.05 0.92
N ARG A 86 -7.40 -15.62 -0.19
CA ARG A 86 -6.09 -15.24 -0.75
C ARG A 86 -6.05 -13.76 -1.18
N LEU A 87 -7.12 -13.26 -1.80
CA LEU A 87 -7.22 -11.85 -2.19
C LEU A 87 -7.38 -10.94 -0.96
N GLY A 88 -8.23 -11.33 -0.01
CA GLY A 88 -8.39 -10.60 1.25
C GLY A 88 -7.08 -10.50 2.03
N SER A 89 -6.37 -11.63 2.19
CA SER A 89 -5.06 -11.65 2.86
C SER A 89 -4.01 -10.81 2.13
N ALA A 90 -3.99 -10.82 0.80
CA ALA A 90 -3.07 -10.01 0.01
C ALA A 90 -3.32 -8.52 0.20
N PHE A 91 -4.59 -8.09 0.23
CA PHE A 91 -4.96 -6.70 0.52
C PHE A 91 -4.53 -6.29 1.94
N VAL A 92 -4.87 -7.12 2.95
CA VAL A 92 -4.49 -6.87 4.35
C VAL A 92 -2.98 -6.74 4.50
N PHE A 93 -2.23 -7.70 3.94
CA PHE A 93 -0.76 -7.68 3.98
C PHE A 93 -0.20 -6.42 3.30
N ALA A 94 -0.70 -6.07 2.11
CA ALA A 94 -0.22 -4.91 1.38
C ALA A 94 -0.50 -3.59 2.13
N SER A 95 -1.67 -3.46 2.77
CA SER A 95 -2.00 -2.28 3.59
C SER A 95 -1.13 -2.20 4.85
N LEU A 96 -0.87 -3.32 5.52
CA LEU A 96 0.04 -3.36 6.68
C LEU A 96 1.49 -3.07 6.26
N SER A 97 1.93 -3.57 5.10
CA SER A 97 3.26 -3.26 4.54
C SER A 97 3.44 -1.77 4.27
N HIS A 98 2.37 -1.08 3.81
CA HIS A 98 2.37 0.38 3.66
C HIS A 98 2.61 1.08 5.01
N LEU A 99 1.83 0.73 6.03
CA LEU A 99 1.98 1.31 7.38
C LEU A 99 3.39 1.06 7.95
N PHE A 100 3.92 -0.14 7.75
CA PHE A 100 5.29 -0.47 8.15
C PHE A 100 6.31 0.37 7.40
N ALA A 101 6.21 0.44 6.06
CA ALA A 101 7.12 1.19 5.22
C ALA A 101 7.17 2.69 5.55
N ASP A 102 6.07 3.27 5.98
CA ASP A 102 6.02 4.66 6.41
C ASP A 102 6.65 4.90 7.79
N ASN A 103 6.69 3.88 8.63
CA ASN A 103 7.12 3.98 10.02
C ASN A 103 8.39 3.18 10.35
N TYR A 104 9.00 2.46 9.39
CA TYR A 104 10.11 1.54 9.64
C TYR A 104 11.30 2.19 10.35
N ARG A 105 11.61 3.46 10.03
CA ARG A 105 12.72 4.19 10.66
C ARG A 105 12.48 4.42 12.15
N ALA A 106 11.24 4.63 12.57
CA ALA A 106 10.90 4.80 13.99
C ALA A 106 10.86 3.46 14.73
N LEU A 107 10.37 2.42 14.03
CA LEU A 107 10.19 1.08 14.60
C LEU A 107 11.50 0.29 14.72
N LEU A 108 12.44 0.49 13.78
CA LEU A 108 13.69 -0.29 13.70
C LEU A 108 14.92 0.42 14.30
N ARG A 109 14.73 1.55 15.02
CA ARG A 109 15.87 2.17 15.73
C ARG A 109 16.25 1.38 17.00
N PRO A 110 17.46 1.58 17.56
CA PRO A 110 17.90 0.88 18.78
C PRO A 110 16.95 1.05 19.98
N ALA A 111 16.27 2.20 20.05
CA ALA A 111 15.14 2.43 20.98
C ALA A 111 13.86 2.64 20.15
N PRO A 112 13.11 1.56 19.84
CA PRO A 112 11.91 1.64 19.02
C PRO A 112 10.87 2.58 19.65
N GLN A 113 10.24 3.39 18.81
CA GLN A 113 9.16 4.29 19.22
C GLN A 113 7.96 4.07 18.33
N ILE A 114 6.79 3.98 18.95
CA ILE A 114 5.52 3.95 18.21
C ILE A 114 5.15 5.39 17.88
N PRO A 115 5.12 5.78 16.58
CA PRO A 115 4.69 7.12 16.21
C PRO A 115 3.26 7.40 16.69
N PRO A 116 3.00 8.60 17.26
CA PRO A 116 1.66 8.96 17.74
C PRO A 116 0.58 8.85 16.68
N ASP A 117 0.89 9.09 15.41
CA ASP A 117 -0.04 8.95 14.29
C ASP A 117 -0.62 7.53 14.20
N LEU A 118 0.16 6.48 14.54
CA LEU A 118 -0.32 5.09 14.58
C LEU A 118 -1.34 4.83 15.69
N LEU A 119 -1.44 5.71 16.68
CA LEU A 119 -2.32 5.57 17.85
C LEU A 119 -3.52 6.54 17.79
N TRP A 120 -3.63 7.35 16.75
CA TRP A 120 -4.78 8.26 16.62
C TRP A 120 -6.11 7.47 16.63
N PRO A 121 -7.19 7.97 17.27
CA PRO A 121 -7.37 9.27 17.95
C PRO A 121 -6.89 9.30 19.40
N PHE A 122 -6.32 8.22 19.94
CA PHE A 122 -5.91 8.13 21.36
C PHE A 122 -4.62 8.91 21.66
N ALA A 123 -3.83 9.24 20.65
CA ALA A 123 -2.67 10.13 20.77
C ALA A 123 -2.79 11.30 19.78
N PRO A 124 -2.32 12.52 20.15
CA PRO A 124 -2.31 13.64 19.23
C PRO A 124 -1.35 13.36 18.05
N PRO A 125 -1.76 13.67 16.81
CA PRO A 125 -0.91 13.42 15.64
C PRO A 125 0.31 14.34 15.63
N ILE A 126 1.36 13.91 14.95
CA ILE A 126 2.54 14.75 14.71
C ILE A 126 2.13 15.89 13.77
N PRO A 127 2.32 17.17 14.15
CA PRO A 127 2.04 18.29 13.27
C PRO A 127 2.86 18.17 11.97
N ARG A 128 2.20 18.25 10.82
CA ARG A 128 2.83 18.22 9.50
C ARG A 128 2.28 19.33 8.62
N PRO A 129 3.07 19.82 7.65
CA PRO A 129 2.54 20.73 6.64
C PRO A 129 1.35 20.10 5.92
N ILE A 130 0.31 20.88 5.66
CA ILE A 130 -0.87 20.45 4.90
C ILE A 130 -0.47 20.23 3.42
N THR A 131 0.53 20.97 2.93
CA THR A 131 1.04 20.81 1.56
C THR A 131 1.71 19.45 1.39
N PRO A 132 1.33 18.69 0.34
CA PRO A 132 2.02 17.46 0.00
C PRO A 132 3.51 17.72 -0.27
N TYR A 133 4.39 16.76 0.06
CA TYR A 133 5.85 16.91 -0.09
C TYR A 133 6.30 17.21 -1.52
N TRP A 134 5.54 16.80 -2.54
CA TRP A 134 5.82 17.11 -3.94
C TRP A 134 5.47 18.57 -4.33
N ALA A 135 4.69 19.25 -3.53
CA ALA A 135 4.31 20.64 -3.73
C ALA A 135 5.08 21.59 -2.78
N GLY A 136 5.99 21.06 -1.97
CA GLY A 136 6.82 21.84 -1.06
C GLY A 136 7.97 22.55 -1.78
N PRO A 137 8.63 23.51 -1.11
CA PRO A 137 9.74 24.28 -1.69
C PRO A 137 10.96 23.42 -2.06
N ASP A 138 11.14 22.27 -1.42
CA ASP A 138 12.25 21.34 -1.68
C ASP A 138 12.01 20.44 -2.92
N GLY A 139 10.86 20.55 -3.55
CA GLY A 139 10.50 19.78 -4.75
C GLY A 139 10.42 18.27 -4.53
N ILE A 140 10.51 17.53 -5.62
CA ILE A 140 10.44 16.07 -5.63
C ILE A 140 11.83 15.49 -5.36
N ASN A 141 12.02 14.84 -4.23
CA ASN A 141 13.27 14.14 -3.92
C ASN A 141 13.24 12.71 -4.51
N VAL A 142 13.87 12.55 -5.67
CA VAL A 142 13.98 11.25 -6.37
C VAL A 142 15.27 10.55 -5.96
N GLN A 143 15.14 9.38 -5.35
CA GLN A 143 16.25 8.52 -4.94
C GLN A 143 16.42 7.34 -5.90
N LEU A 144 17.57 6.66 -5.88
CA LEU A 144 17.78 5.43 -6.66
C LEU A 144 16.71 4.38 -6.39
N TRP A 145 16.27 4.24 -5.14
CA TRP A 145 15.17 3.35 -4.78
C TRP A 145 13.84 3.75 -5.45
N THR A 146 13.57 5.03 -5.57
CA THR A 146 12.38 5.56 -6.26
C THR A 146 12.42 5.19 -7.75
N LEU A 147 13.56 5.36 -8.41
CA LEU A 147 13.75 4.98 -9.82
C LEU A 147 13.61 3.46 -9.99
N PHE A 148 14.26 2.68 -9.15
CA PHE A 148 14.13 1.21 -9.17
C PHE A 148 12.67 0.77 -9.03
N SER A 149 11.95 1.31 -8.05
CA SER A 149 10.55 0.96 -7.81
C SER A 149 9.64 1.37 -8.98
N ALA A 150 9.92 2.51 -9.63
CA ALA A 150 9.19 2.95 -10.80
C ALA A 150 9.43 2.02 -12.00
N VAL A 151 10.67 1.58 -12.23
CA VAL A 151 11.00 0.61 -13.29
C VAL A 151 10.31 -0.72 -13.06
N VAL A 152 10.39 -1.28 -11.84
CA VAL A 152 9.73 -2.55 -11.51
C VAL A 152 8.21 -2.44 -11.67
N LEU A 153 7.59 -1.34 -11.20
CA LEU A 153 6.16 -1.10 -11.40
C LEU A 153 5.80 -1.06 -12.89
N SER A 154 6.60 -0.39 -13.70
CA SER A 154 6.38 -0.30 -15.15
C SER A 154 6.43 -1.68 -15.82
N ILE A 155 7.40 -2.51 -15.45
CA ILE A 155 7.52 -3.89 -15.94
C ILE A 155 6.30 -4.71 -15.54
N VAL A 156 5.88 -4.63 -14.25
CA VAL A 156 4.71 -5.36 -13.75
C VAL A 156 3.44 -4.93 -14.49
N LEU A 157 3.22 -3.64 -14.68
CA LEU A 157 2.08 -3.12 -15.43
C LEU A 157 2.09 -3.59 -16.88
N TYR A 158 3.25 -3.57 -17.54
CA TYR A 158 3.41 -4.09 -18.90
C TYR A 158 3.02 -5.57 -18.99
N LEU A 159 3.53 -6.42 -18.08
CA LEU A 159 3.20 -7.85 -18.06
C LEU A 159 1.71 -8.10 -17.80
N VAL A 160 1.09 -7.32 -16.89
CA VAL A 160 -0.35 -7.39 -16.65
C VAL A 160 -1.15 -7.03 -17.90
N VAL A 161 -0.76 -5.96 -18.62
CA VAL A 161 -1.44 -5.53 -19.85
C VAL A 161 -1.30 -6.60 -20.95
N VAL A 162 -0.12 -7.19 -21.11
CA VAL A 162 0.10 -8.26 -22.07
C VAL A 162 -0.76 -9.48 -21.74
N ASP A 163 -0.77 -9.93 -20.49
CA ASP A 163 -1.57 -11.08 -20.08
C ASP A 163 -3.08 -10.85 -20.27
N VAL A 164 -3.57 -9.68 -19.89
CA VAL A 164 -4.97 -9.28 -20.11
C VAL A 164 -5.33 -9.30 -21.60
N ARG A 165 -4.46 -8.71 -22.47
CA ARG A 165 -4.69 -8.69 -23.92
C ARG A 165 -4.73 -10.09 -24.51
N THR A 166 -3.83 -10.99 -24.11
CA THR A 166 -3.81 -12.38 -24.60
C THR A 166 -5.08 -13.14 -24.20
N GLN A 167 -5.55 -12.94 -22.96
CA GLN A 167 -6.79 -13.57 -22.49
C GLN A 167 -8.04 -13.07 -23.26
N PHE A 168 -8.10 -11.78 -23.60
CA PHE A 168 -9.22 -11.23 -24.39
C PHE A 168 -9.12 -11.59 -25.87
N GLY A 169 -7.91 -11.74 -26.45
CA GLY A 169 -7.70 -12.22 -27.81
C GLY A 169 -8.21 -13.67 -27.97
N ALA A 170 -7.77 -14.56 -27.09
CA ALA A 170 -8.16 -15.98 -27.10
C ALA A 170 -9.66 -16.26 -26.88
N ARG A 171 -10.48 -15.27 -26.49
CA ARG A 171 -11.95 -15.41 -26.36
C ARG A 171 -12.73 -14.99 -27.61
N ARG A 172 -12.03 -14.43 -28.59
CA ARG A 172 -12.66 -13.96 -29.86
C ARG A 172 -12.48 -14.93 -31.03
N ASP A 173 -11.59 -15.89 -30.86
CA ASP A 173 -11.37 -17.03 -31.77
C ASP A 173 -12.15 -18.28 -31.25
#